data_bd0e0a137751c7573f0589380cc36eb7
#
_entry.id   bd0e0a137751c7573f0589380cc36eb7
#
_cell.length_a   1.000
_cell.length_b   1.000
_cell.length_c   1.000
_cell.angle_alpha   90.00
_cell.angle_beta   90.00
_cell.angle_gamma   90.00
#
_symmetry.space_group_name_H-M   'P 1'
#
loop_
_entity.id
_entity.type
_entity.pdbx_description
1 polymer ?
#
loop_
_entity_poly.entity_id
_entity_poly.type
_entity_poly.pdbx_seq_one_letter_code
_entity_poly.pdbx_strand_id
1 'polypeptide(L)'
;MRNTIRYVVFALRAVLVVLLMAVVMPEASCKNKNKRPKNVIYIVGDGMGVSHVYSSIVVQKGKSQFLRFPFTGFSRTYSANKYTTDSGAGGTALMTMHKVDNRHVGMSSEGKSYCSMLERATKKDKKVGFVVTSSVLDATPASTYAHVHDRKSFDSISLQLAKSPFSVMIGGDRNHFLPDNREDGLSPLDTLAERGYTLAFTLDAMDDVKNAPMCALVTDGDPASADSRDDMLCRGVKKALSLLKKSKGGFMLMIEGSQIDWACHNNDFKHLRAEMEDFEAMLKIVLDWAERDGNTLVVVTADHETGGLSLPDGDLARGKNEYRFSTDGHTGVMVPVFAYGPGANNFTGIHQNIDIPELIWNAVFK
;
A
#
# COMPACT_ATOMS: atom_id res chain seq x y z
N MET A 1 -19.52 65.81 -3.00
CA MET A 1 -19.68 65.12 -1.72
C MET A 1 -20.49 63.79 -1.83
N ARG A 2 -21.64 63.71 -2.48
CA ARG A 2 -22.46 62.44 -2.57
C ARG A 2 -21.76 61.29 -3.29
N ASN A 3 -20.95 61.54 -4.31
CA ASN A 3 -20.26 60.46 -5.07
C ASN A 3 -19.04 59.93 -4.33
N THR A 4 -18.30 60.74 -3.59
CA THR A 4 -17.13 60.34 -2.81
C THR A 4 -17.51 59.38 -1.68
N ILE A 5 -18.65 59.59 -1.03
CA ILE A 5 -19.17 58.73 0.03
C ILE A 5 -19.55 57.35 -0.52
N ARG A 6 -20.12 57.26 -1.74
CA ARG A 6 -20.46 55.99 -2.40
C ARG A 6 -19.23 55.15 -2.70
N TYR A 7 -18.15 55.71 -3.18
CA TYR A 7 -16.88 55.02 -3.44
C TYR A 7 -16.22 54.49 -2.18
N VAL A 8 -16.23 55.28 -1.09
CA VAL A 8 -15.69 54.88 0.22
C VAL A 8 -16.49 53.73 0.81
N VAL A 9 -17.82 53.75 0.74
CA VAL A 9 -18.69 52.64 1.22
C VAL A 9 -18.54 51.36 0.36
N PHE A 10 -18.33 51.51 -0.94
CA PHE A 10 -18.07 50.35 -1.83
C PHE A 10 -16.70 49.74 -1.55
N ALA A 11 -15.66 50.55 -1.37
CA ALA A 11 -14.31 50.08 -1.02
C ALA A 11 -14.29 49.40 0.36
N LEU A 12 -14.97 49.94 1.37
CA LEU A 12 -15.09 49.30 2.69
C LEU A 12 -15.85 47.98 2.63
N ARG A 13 -16.90 47.84 1.81
CA ARG A 13 -17.62 46.57 1.61
C ARG A 13 -16.76 45.55 0.89
N ALA A 14 -15.96 45.95 -0.10
CA ALA A 14 -15.05 45.05 -0.80
C ALA A 14 -13.93 44.52 0.12
N VAL A 15 -13.37 45.38 0.96
CA VAL A 15 -12.36 44.98 1.98
C VAL A 15 -12.95 44.09 3.06
N LEU A 16 -14.21 44.32 3.46
CA LEU A 16 -14.89 43.46 4.44
C LEU A 16 -15.19 42.06 3.86
N VAL A 17 -15.54 41.96 2.57
CA VAL A 17 -15.76 40.68 1.89
C VAL A 17 -14.47 39.91 1.72
N VAL A 18 -13.35 40.58 1.40
CA VAL A 18 -12.03 39.95 1.31
C VAL A 18 -11.53 39.49 2.68
N LEU A 19 -11.77 40.29 3.76
CA LEU A 19 -11.47 39.86 5.12
C LEU A 19 -12.34 38.71 5.61
N LEU A 20 -13.62 38.64 5.25
CA LEU A 20 -14.49 37.53 5.55
C LEU A 20 -14.13 36.25 4.77
N MET A 21 -13.64 36.37 3.53
CA MET A 21 -13.14 35.20 2.78
C MET A 21 -11.80 34.69 3.30
N ALA A 22 -10.98 35.55 3.91
CA ALA A 22 -9.71 35.13 4.55
C ALA A 22 -9.92 34.38 5.89
N VAL A 23 -11.12 34.50 6.51
CA VAL A 23 -11.44 33.83 7.79
C VAL A 23 -12.09 32.46 7.59
N VAL A 24 -12.48 32.08 6.37
CA VAL A 24 -13.08 30.77 6.05
C VAL A 24 -12.12 29.93 5.19
N MET A 25 -10.83 29.94 5.51
CA MET A 25 -10.00 28.79 5.23
C MET A 25 -10.33 27.74 6.31
N PRO A 26 -10.78 26.54 5.96
CA PRO A 26 -10.91 25.51 6.96
C PRO A 26 -9.51 25.29 7.55
N GLU A 27 -9.31 25.58 8.83
CA GLU A 27 -8.20 25.04 9.62
C GLU A 27 -8.32 23.51 9.69
N ALA A 28 -8.37 22.90 8.56
CA ALA A 28 -8.23 21.47 8.44
C ALA A 28 -6.76 21.15 8.63
N SER A 29 -6.44 20.58 9.76
CA SER A 29 -5.22 19.82 9.99
C SER A 29 -4.12 20.37 10.91
N CYS A 30 -4.29 21.46 11.64
CA CYS A 30 -3.23 21.88 12.60
C CYS A 30 -3.45 21.42 14.06
N LYS A 31 -4.54 20.72 14.37
CA LYS A 31 -4.91 20.39 15.77
C LYS A 31 -4.19 19.16 16.38
N ASN A 32 -3.31 18.44 15.67
CA ASN A 32 -2.75 17.19 16.20
C ASN A 32 -1.28 16.92 15.87
N LYS A 33 -0.40 17.94 15.89
CA LYS A 33 1.05 17.73 15.61
C LYS A 33 1.76 16.75 16.55
N ASN A 34 1.17 16.37 17.69
CA ASN A 34 1.78 15.49 18.69
C ASN A 34 0.97 14.21 18.97
N LYS A 35 -0.07 13.92 18.17
CA LYS A 35 -0.86 12.69 18.39
C LYS A 35 -0.21 11.52 17.69
N ARG A 36 0.16 10.48 18.45
CA ARG A 36 0.66 9.23 17.88
C ARG A 36 -0.48 8.46 17.21
N PRO A 37 -0.28 7.92 16.00
CA PRO A 37 -1.29 7.08 15.37
C PRO A 37 -1.47 5.78 16.15
N LYS A 38 -2.72 5.40 16.37
CA LYS A 38 -3.05 4.10 16.94
C LYS A 38 -2.98 2.99 15.88
N ASN A 39 -3.34 3.32 14.66
CA ASN A 39 -3.41 2.41 13.53
C ASN A 39 -2.48 2.87 12.41
N VAL A 40 -2.00 1.91 11.63
CA VAL A 40 -1.23 2.15 10.41
C VAL A 40 -1.85 1.38 9.27
N ILE A 41 -1.99 2.03 8.13
CA ILE A 41 -2.27 1.39 6.85
C ILE A 41 -1.11 1.74 5.93
N TYR A 42 -0.30 0.74 5.59
CA TYR A 42 0.87 0.88 4.73
C TYR A 42 0.59 0.24 3.39
N ILE A 43 0.63 1.04 2.33
CA ILE A 43 0.16 0.67 1.00
C ILE A 43 1.34 0.68 0.04
N VAL A 44 1.50 -0.40 -0.70
CA VAL A 44 2.51 -0.57 -1.74
C VAL A 44 1.81 -0.73 -3.09
N GLY A 45 2.10 0.14 -4.04
CA GLY A 45 1.79 -0.11 -5.45
C GLY A 45 3.04 -0.70 -6.07
N ASP A 46 3.06 -2.02 -6.32
CA ASP A 46 4.22 -2.68 -6.92
C ASP A 46 4.51 -2.07 -8.28
N GLY A 47 5.75 -1.65 -8.51
CA GLY A 47 6.18 -1.01 -9.74
C GLY A 47 5.65 0.42 -9.99
N MET A 48 4.95 1.02 -9.03
CA MET A 48 4.22 2.29 -9.19
C MET A 48 5.13 3.52 -9.10
N GLY A 49 5.58 4.04 -10.24
CA GLY A 49 6.32 5.30 -10.34
C GLY A 49 5.43 6.54 -10.40
N VAL A 50 6.07 7.71 -10.50
CA VAL A 50 5.38 9.02 -10.58
C VAL A 50 4.50 9.13 -11.82
N SER A 51 4.96 8.62 -12.97
CA SER A 51 4.17 8.67 -14.21
C SER A 51 2.90 7.82 -14.12
N HIS A 52 2.94 6.69 -13.40
CA HIS A 52 1.77 5.84 -13.14
C HIS A 52 0.71 6.61 -12.33
N VAL A 53 1.13 7.25 -11.24
CA VAL A 53 0.26 8.11 -10.42
C VAL A 53 -0.30 9.26 -11.24
N TYR A 54 0.54 9.97 -12.02
CA TYR A 54 0.07 11.10 -12.81
C TYR A 54 -0.89 10.66 -13.92
N SER A 55 -0.66 9.48 -14.53
CA SER A 55 -1.59 8.94 -15.52
C SER A 55 -2.98 8.71 -14.93
N SER A 56 -3.05 8.22 -13.68
CA SER A 56 -4.31 8.04 -12.94
C SER A 56 -4.99 9.38 -12.64
N ILE A 57 -4.23 10.39 -12.18
CA ILE A 57 -4.76 11.74 -11.91
C ILE A 57 -5.42 12.33 -13.18
N VAL A 58 -4.79 12.15 -14.33
CA VAL A 58 -5.34 12.60 -15.63
C VAL A 58 -6.64 11.86 -15.96
N VAL A 59 -6.66 10.53 -15.85
CA VAL A 59 -7.84 9.69 -16.13
C VAL A 59 -9.00 10.07 -15.19
N GLN A 60 -8.73 10.31 -13.91
CA GLN A 60 -9.71 10.69 -12.89
C GLN A 60 -10.17 12.17 -13.01
N LYS A 61 -9.64 12.93 -13.98
CA LYS A 61 -10.02 14.33 -14.25
C LYS A 61 -9.99 15.21 -12.99
N GLY A 62 -8.91 15.10 -12.22
CA GLY A 62 -8.71 15.86 -10.98
C GLY A 62 -9.51 15.36 -9.76
N LYS A 63 -10.15 14.20 -9.85
CA LYS A 63 -10.86 13.56 -8.72
C LYS A 63 -10.07 12.42 -8.09
N SER A 64 -8.79 12.28 -8.44
CA SER A 64 -7.91 11.24 -7.92
C SER A 64 -7.74 11.33 -6.40
N GLN A 65 -7.70 10.17 -5.76
CA GLN A 65 -7.49 10.06 -4.32
C GLN A 65 -6.07 10.43 -3.91
N PHE A 66 -5.09 10.34 -4.79
CA PHE A 66 -3.74 10.83 -4.55
C PHE A 66 -3.69 12.32 -4.19
N LEU A 67 -4.62 13.13 -4.72
CA LEU A 67 -4.73 14.56 -4.41
C LEU A 67 -5.24 14.87 -2.99
N ARG A 68 -5.72 13.87 -2.25
CA ARG A 68 -6.15 14.01 -0.85
C ARG A 68 -5.00 13.91 0.15
N PHE A 69 -3.81 13.47 -0.29
CA PHE A 69 -2.65 13.37 0.59
C PHE A 69 -1.97 14.73 0.78
N PRO A 70 -1.91 15.26 2.01
CA PRO A 70 -1.32 16.59 2.26
C PRO A 70 0.20 16.59 2.27
N PHE A 71 0.84 15.42 2.39
CA PHE A 71 2.30 15.29 2.47
C PHE A 71 2.81 14.32 1.41
N THR A 72 3.81 14.77 0.66
CA THR A 72 4.42 14.00 -0.43
C THR A 72 5.95 14.08 -0.32
N GLY A 73 6.59 12.96 -0.59
CA GLY A 73 8.03 12.81 -0.70
C GLY A 73 8.40 11.80 -1.79
N PHE A 74 9.66 11.38 -1.79
CA PHE A 74 10.19 10.39 -2.72
C PHE A 74 11.04 9.37 -2.00
N SER A 75 11.10 8.15 -2.53
CA SER A 75 11.94 7.06 -2.03
C SER A 75 12.92 6.59 -3.08
N ARG A 76 14.19 6.39 -2.68
CA ARG A 76 15.25 5.77 -3.49
C ARG A 76 15.22 4.27 -3.26
N THR A 77 15.09 3.50 -4.33
CA THR A 77 14.67 2.09 -4.26
C THR A 77 15.80 1.07 -4.38
N TYR A 78 17.04 1.46 -4.73
CA TYR A 78 18.15 0.53 -4.98
C TYR A 78 18.34 -0.52 -3.87
N SER A 79 18.69 -1.76 -4.26
CA SER A 79 18.95 -2.86 -3.32
C SER A 79 20.41 -2.85 -2.81
N ALA A 80 20.78 -3.84 -2.00
CA ALA A 80 22.14 -3.92 -1.48
C ALA A 80 23.18 -4.17 -2.59
N ASN A 81 22.82 -4.96 -3.62
CA ASN A 81 23.74 -5.37 -4.67
C ASN A 81 23.43 -4.82 -6.07
N LYS A 82 22.33 -4.08 -6.26
CA LYS A 82 21.91 -3.59 -7.58
C LYS A 82 21.38 -2.16 -7.52
N TYR A 83 21.65 -1.39 -8.59
CA TYR A 83 21.06 -0.07 -8.82
C TYR A 83 19.53 -0.16 -8.97
N THR A 84 19.06 -1.20 -9.65
CA THR A 84 17.63 -1.49 -9.82
C THR A 84 17.25 -2.67 -8.94
N THR A 85 16.35 -2.44 -8.00
CA THR A 85 15.86 -3.49 -7.09
C THR A 85 14.82 -4.39 -7.77
N ASP A 86 14.65 -5.59 -7.24
CA ASP A 86 13.44 -6.39 -7.45
C ASP A 86 12.50 -6.26 -6.24
N SER A 87 11.27 -6.80 -6.35
CA SER A 87 10.28 -6.73 -5.27
C SER A 87 10.72 -7.51 -4.01
N GLY A 88 11.60 -8.53 -4.13
CA GLY A 88 12.16 -9.24 -2.97
C GLY A 88 12.98 -8.32 -2.08
N ALA A 89 13.95 -7.63 -2.68
CA ALA A 89 14.80 -6.68 -1.96
C ALA A 89 14.06 -5.38 -1.64
N GLY A 90 13.24 -4.87 -2.57
CA GLY A 90 12.43 -3.67 -2.37
C GLY A 90 11.41 -3.83 -1.24
N GLY A 91 10.60 -4.89 -1.27
CA GLY A 91 9.67 -5.24 -0.22
C GLY A 91 10.35 -5.49 1.12
N THR A 92 11.50 -6.21 1.12
CA THR A 92 12.30 -6.39 2.34
C THR A 92 12.74 -5.06 2.94
N ALA A 93 13.25 -4.13 2.12
CA ALA A 93 13.64 -2.80 2.60
C ALA A 93 12.47 -2.05 3.23
N LEU A 94 11.30 -2.07 2.58
CA LEU A 94 10.07 -1.43 3.05
C LEU A 94 9.48 -2.06 4.32
N MET A 95 9.79 -3.34 4.60
CA MET A 95 9.21 -4.03 5.77
C MET A 95 10.18 -4.19 6.93
N THR A 96 11.50 -4.26 6.66
CA THR A 96 12.50 -4.63 7.69
C THR A 96 13.45 -3.50 8.10
N MET A 97 13.49 -2.37 7.37
CA MET A 97 14.49 -1.30 7.52
C MET A 97 15.92 -1.74 7.12
N HIS A 98 16.06 -2.80 6.30
CA HIS A 98 17.35 -3.31 5.85
C HIS A 98 17.34 -3.52 4.33
N LYS A 99 18.41 -3.09 3.69
CA LYS A 99 18.66 -3.47 2.29
C LYS A 99 19.24 -4.86 2.23
N VAL A 100 18.75 -5.65 1.28
CA VAL A 100 19.24 -7.00 0.97
C VAL A 100 19.54 -7.12 -0.52
N ASP A 101 20.16 -8.21 -0.93
CA ASP A 101 20.39 -8.51 -2.33
C ASP A 101 19.09 -8.84 -3.06
N ASN A 102 19.02 -8.54 -4.35
CA ASN A 102 17.88 -8.93 -5.18
C ASN A 102 17.58 -10.41 -5.01
N ARG A 103 16.30 -10.79 -5.06
CA ARG A 103 15.70 -12.11 -4.84
C ARG A 103 15.61 -12.54 -3.37
N HIS A 104 16.34 -11.91 -2.44
CA HIS A 104 16.22 -12.22 -1.01
C HIS A 104 14.97 -11.60 -0.40
N VAL A 105 14.33 -12.33 0.52
CA VAL A 105 13.15 -11.88 1.24
C VAL A 105 13.41 -11.99 2.75
N GLY A 106 13.36 -10.88 3.46
CA GLY A 106 13.53 -10.83 4.91
C GLY A 106 14.87 -11.35 5.44
N MET A 107 15.89 -11.55 4.57
CA MET A 107 17.14 -12.20 4.91
C MET A 107 18.31 -11.60 4.15
N SER A 108 19.47 -11.47 4.80
CA SER A 108 20.74 -11.08 4.13
C SER A 108 21.35 -12.22 3.32
N SER A 109 22.34 -11.91 2.48
CA SER A 109 23.13 -12.90 1.73
C SER A 109 23.88 -13.88 2.65
N GLU A 110 24.22 -13.48 3.88
CA GLU A 110 24.89 -14.33 4.87
C GLU A 110 23.88 -15.16 5.71
N GLY A 111 22.59 -15.16 5.37
CA GLY A 111 21.56 -15.94 6.07
C GLY A 111 21.03 -15.30 7.35
N LYS A 112 21.30 -14.02 7.60
CA LYS A 112 20.74 -13.31 8.75
C LYS A 112 19.30 -12.87 8.45
N SER A 113 18.35 -13.37 9.23
CA SER A 113 16.95 -12.95 9.16
C SER A 113 16.73 -11.57 9.76
N TYR A 114 15.91 -10.75 9.10
CA TYR A 114 15.49 -9.42 9.55
C TYR A 114 14.00 -9.41 9.87
N CYS A 115 13.67 -9.30 11.14
CA CYS A 115 12.28 -9.24 11.60
C CYS A 115 11.57 -8.02 10.99
N SER A 116 10.45 -8.26 10.32
CA SER A 116 9.65 -7.21 9.68
C SER A 116 9.01 -6.26 10.71
N MET A 117 8.59 -5.10 10.23
CA MET A 117 7.83 -4.15 11.05
C MET A 117 6.51 -4.76 11.54
N LEU A 118 5.84 -5.59 10.72
CA LEU A 118 4.60 -6.26 11.09
C LEU A 118 4.83 -7.31 12.17
N GLU A 119 5.85 -8.16 12.03
CA GLU A 119 6.22 -9.14 13.07
C GLU A 119 6.59 -8.45 14.40
N ARG A 120 7.34 -7.34 14.32
CA ARG A 120 7.67 -6.54 15.51
C ARG A 120 6.44 -5.92 16.15
N ALA A 121 5.44 -5.51 15.36
CA ALA A 121 4.21 -4.89 15.84
C ALA A 121 3.33 -5.88 16.62
N THR A 122 3.34 -7.19 16.26
CA THR A 122 2.63 -8.21 17.06
C THR A 122 3.16 -8.33 18.48
N LYS A 123 4.48 -8.12 18.67
CA LYS A 123 5.13 -8.10 19.99
C LYS A 123 4.81 -6.84 20.81
N LYS A 124 4.06 -5.90 20.23
CA LYS A 124 3.59 -4.63 20.82
C LYS A 124 2.06 -4.55 20.86
N ASP A 125 1.39 -5.69 20.95
CA ASP A 125 -0.07 -5.84 21.04
C ASP A 125 -0.86 -5.25 19.86
N LYS A 126 -0.21 -5.01 18.73
CA LYS A 126 -0.90 -4.65 17.48
C LYS A 126 -1.46 -5.91 16.82
N LYS A 127 -2.69 -5.85 16.31
CA LYS A 127 -3.15 -6.81 15.34
C LYS A 127 -2.56 -6.45 13.97
N VAL A 128 -2.12 -7.45 13.23
CA VAL A 128 -1.48 -7.21 11.94
C VAL A 128 -2.14 -8.05 10.85
N GLY A 129 -2.01 -7.60 9.62
CA GLY A 129 -2.48 -8.33 8.46
C GLY A 129 -2.03 -7.71 7.16
N PHE A 130 -2.36 -8.38 6.06
CA PHE A 130 -2.18 -7.85 4.72
C PHE A 130 -3.34 -8.22 3.79
N VAL A 131 -3.46 -7.44 2.71
CA VAL A 131 -4.37 -7.66 1.58
C VAL A 131 -3.59 -7.40 0.30
N VAL A 132 -3.52 -8.37 -0.60
CA VAL A 132 -2.73 -8.28 -1.83
C VAL A 132 -3.53 -8.76 -3.04
N THR A 133 -3.19 -8.29 -4.23
CA THR A 133 -3.79 -8.70 -5.51
C THR A 133 -2.92 -9.69 -6.28
N SER A 134 -2.04 -10.40 -5.56
CA SER A 134 -1.19 -11.49 -6.05
C SER A 134 -1.36 -12.75 -5.20
N SER A 135 -0.51 -13.74 -5.42
CA SER A 135 -0.23 -14.80 -4.45
C SER A 135 0.16 -14.18 -3.10
N VAL A 136 -0.36 -14.73 -2.01
CA VAL A 136 0.09 -14.37 -0.65
C VAL A 136 1.56 -14.73 -0.41
N LEU A 137 2.16 -15.53 -1.30
CA LEU A 137 3.56 -16.00 -1.25
C LEU A 137 4.49 -15.14 -2.12
N ASP A 138 3.96 -14.20 -2.90
CA ASP A 138 4.81 -13.31 -3.69
C ASP A 138 5.69 -12.44 -2.81
N ALA A 139 6.73 -11.86 -3.39
CA ALA A 139 7.85 -11.27 -2.68
C ALA A 139 7.45 -10.16 -1.72
N THR A 140 6.53 -9.27 -2.11
CA THR A 140 6.10 -8.13 -1.27
C THR A 140 5.33 -8.60 -0.04
N PRO A 141 4.24 -9.40 -0.14
CA PRO A 141 3.60 -9.97 1.04
C PRO A 141 4.56 -10.85 1.84
N ALA A 142 5.37 -11.70 1.21
CA ALA A 142 6.33 -12.56 1.88
C ALA A 142 7.32 -11.76 2.74
N SER A 143 7.74 -10.57 2.31
CA SER A 143 8.65 -9.69 3.07
C SER A 143 8.07 -9.25 4.43
N THR A 144 6.77 -9.42 4.65
CA THR A 144 6.11 -9.10 5.93
C THR A 144 6.27 -10.20 6.98
N TYR A 145 6.60 -11.46 6.59
CA TYR A 145 6.60 -12.61 7.49
C TYR A 145 7.65 -13.69 7.18
N ALA A 146 8.26 -13.69 5.98
CA ALA A 146 9.15 -14.75 5.54
C ALA A 146 10.62 -14.32 5.50
N HIS A 147 11.51 -15.32 5.64
CA HIS A 147 12.95 -15.15 5.65
C HIS A 147 13.57 -16.26 4.77
N VAL A 148 13.85 -15.93 3.50
CA VAL A 148 14.38 -16.87 2.50
C VAL A 148 15.41 -16.20 1.59
N HIS A 149 16.38 -16.99 1.09
CA HIS A 149 17.37 -16.53 0.11
C HIS A 149 16.79 -16.33 -1.29
N ASP A 150 15.69 -17.02 -1.61
CA ASP A 150 15.04 -16.91 -2.92
C ASP A 150 13.53 -16.71 -2.77
N ARG A 151 13.01 -15.61 -3.34
CA ARG A 151 11.59 -15.28 -3.39
C ARG A 151 10.72 -16.37 -4.04
N LYS A 152 11.31 -17.34 -4.76
CA LYS A 152 10.59 -18.48 -5.36
C LYS A 152 10.54 -19.71 -4.46
N SER A 153 11.04 -19.64 -3.23
CA SER A 153 10.96 -20.74 -2.25
C SER A 153 9.54 -20.88 -1.66
N PHE A 154 8.52 -21.04 -2.52
CA PHE A 154 7.10 -20.98 -2.15
C PHE A 154 6.71 -21.98 -1.06
N ASP A 155 7.27 -23.19 -1.06
CA ASP A 155 7.04 -24.19 -0.02
C ASP A 155 7.52 -23.69 1.35
N SER A 156 8.72 -23.12 1.42
CA SER A 156 9.22 -22.55 2.65
C SER A 156 8.43 -21.31 3.09
N ILE A 157 8.06 -20.44 2.14
CA ILE A 157 7.31 -19.21 2.41
C ILE A 157 5.93 -19.55 2.97
N SER A 158 5.20 -20.51 2.39
CA SER A 158 3.86 -20.91 2.86
C SER A 158 3.88 -21.52 4.26
N LEU A 159 4.90 -22.31 4.60
CA LEU A 159 5.10 -22.81 5.98
C LEU A 159 5.37 -21.69 6.98
N GLN A 160 6.14 -20.68 6.59
CA GLN A 160 6.39 -19.50 7.43
C GLN A 160 5.13 -18.66 7.59
N LEU A 161 4.32 -18.49 6.52
CA LEU A 161 3.02 -17.83 6.60
C LEU A 161 2.09 -18.54 7.60
N ALA A 162 1.98 -19.85 7.48
CA ALA A 162 1.12 -20.65 8.35
C ALA A 162 1.51 -20.57 9.84
N LYS A 163 2.78 -20.25 10.14
CA LYS A 163 3.30 -20.03 11.50
C LYS A 163 3.28 -18.57 11.94
N SER A 164 3.03 -17.62 11.03
CA SER A 164 3.03 -16.19 11.36
C SER A 164 1.91 -15.83 12.32
N PRO A 165 2.08 -14.81 13.20
CA PRO A 165 1.07 -14.40 14.19
C PRO A 165 0.07 -13.40 13.61
N PHE A 166 -0.19 -13.42 12.30
CA PHE A 166 -1.03 -12.44 11.65
C PHE A 166 -2.51 -12.70 11.88
N SER A 167 -3.27 -11.64 11.99
CA SER A 167 -4.71 -11.72 12.29
C SER A 167 -5.57 -11.79 11.03
N VAL A 168 -5.08 -11.24 9.92
CA VAL A 168 -5.80 -11.21 8.63
C VAL A 168 -4.79 -11.37 7.50
N MET A 169 -5.02 -12.34 6.64
CA MET A 169 -4.22 -12.61 5.44
C MET A 169 -5.19 -12.81 4.29
N ILE A 170 -5.09 -12.00 3.24
CA ILE A 170 -6.00 -12.03 2.08
C ILE A 170 -5.19 -11.91 0.79
N GLY A 171 -5.37 -12.85 -0.12
CA GLY A 171 -4.75 -12.88 -1.43
C GLY A 171 -5.12 -14.14 -2.21
N GLY A 172 -4.32 -14.48 -3.21
CA GLY A 172 -4.45 -15.71 -3.99
C GLY A 172 -3.53 -16.83 -3.55
N ASP A 173 -3.54 -17.90 -4.37
CA ASP A 173 -2.59 -19.01 -4.37
C ASP A 173 -2.86 -20.10 -3.30
N ARG A 174 -4.07 -20.67 -3.34
CA ARG A 174 -4.39 -21.84 -2.52
C ARG A 174 -3.56 -23.06 -2.91
N ASN A 175 -3.13 -23.19 -4.17
CA ASN A 175 -2.46 -24.38 -4.66
C ASN A 175 -1.17 -24.72 -3.91
N HIS A 176 -0.34 -23.74 -3.57
CA HIS A 176 0.89 -23.97 -2.81
C HIS A 176 0.66 -24.31 -1.33
N PHE A 177 -0.59 -24.37 -0.89
CA PHE A 177 -0.95 -24.82 0.46
C PHE A 177 -1.51 -26.26 0.50
N LEU A 178 -1.71 -26.88 -0.67
CA LEU A 178 -2.24 -28.24 -0.78
C LEU A 178 -1.09 -29.26 -0.80
N PRO A 179 -1.14 -30.32 0.02
CA PRO A 179 -0.05 -31.31 0.09
C PRO A 179 0.31 -31.93 -1.25
N ASP A 180 -0.68 -32.17 -2.11
CA ASP A 180 -0.49 -32.83 -3.43
C ASP A 180 0.28 -31.93 -4.43
N ASN A 181 0.40 -30.63 -4.16
CA ASN A 181 1.08 -29.67 -5.02
C ASN A 181 2.46 -29.25 -4.48
N ARG A 182 2.97 -29.93 -3.45
CA ARG A 182 4.18 -29.58 -2.73
C ARG A 182 5.18 -30.73 -2.71
N GLU A 183 6.46 -30.43 -2.83
CA GLU A 183 7.52 -31.43 -2.76
C GLU A 183 7.65 -32.05 -1.36
N ASP A 184 7.37 -31.29 -0.30
CA ASP A 184 7.47 -31.72 1.09
C ASP A 184 6.21 -32.47 1.60
N GLY A 185 5.11 -32.49 0.84
CA GLY A 185 3.85 -33.15 1.19
C GLY A 185 3.16 -32.58 2.44
N LEU A 186 3.58 -31.43 2.98
CA LEU A 186 3.01 -30.81 4.16
C LEU A 186 1.73 -30.03 3.82
N SER A 187 0.87 -29.81 4.82
CA SER A 187 -0.34 -29.00 4.69
C SER A 187 -0.26 -27.73 5.55
N PRO A 188 0.18 -26.58 5.00
CA PRO A 188 0.09 -25.30 5.71
C PRO A 188 -1.35 -24.90 6.07
N LEU A 189 -2.38 -25.39 5.33
CA LEU A 189 -3.79 -25.16 5.68
C LEU A 189 -4.16 -25.84 7.00
N ASP A 190 -3.71 -27.08 7.22
CA ASP A 190 -3.98 -27.78 8.48
C ASP A 190 -3.32 -27.05 9.65
N THR A 191 -2.09 -26.58 9.46
CA THR A 191 -1.39 -25.74 10.46
C THR A 191 -2.18 -24.47 10.80
N LEU A 192 -2.76 -23.79 9.80
CA LEU A 192 -3.61 -22.61 10.03
C LEU A 192 -4.91 -23.01 10.77
N ALA A 193 -5.56 -24.08 10.36
CA ALA A 193 -6.80 -24.57 10.98
C ALA A 193 -6.58 -24.95 12.45
N GLU A 194 -5.51 -25.71 12.77
CA GLU A 194 -5.11 -26.07 14.14
C GLU A 194 -4.82 -24.85 15.01
N ARG A 195 -4.34 -23.77 14.40
CA ARG A 195 -4.11 -22.48 15.08
C ARG A 195 -5.38 -21.63 15.21
N GLY A 196 -6.53 -22.14 14.78
CA GLY A 196 -7.85 -21.50 14.92
C GLY A 196 -8.14 -20.42 13.88
N TYR A 197 -7.46 -20.45 12.73
CA TYR A 197 -7.81 -19.55 11.62
C TYR A 197 -9.10 -19.99 10.94
N THR A 198 -9.97 -19.04 10.66
CA THR A 198 -11.05 -19.23 9.72
C THR A 198 -10.46 -19.16 8.31
N LEU A 199 -10.55 -20.26 7.56
CA LEU A 199 -10.11 -20.35 6.17
C LEU A 199 -11.25 -19.98 5.23
N ALA A 200 -10.98 -19.13 4.23
CA ALA A 200 -11.92 -18.76 3.19
C ALA A 200 -11.28 -18.94 1.81
N PHE A 201 -12.00 -19.58 0.89
CA PHE A 201 -11.48 -19.91 -0.44
C PHE A 201 -12.25 -19.24 -1.58
N THR A 202 -13.14 -18.32 -1.24
CA THR A 202 -13.86 -17.46 -2.19
C THR A 202 -14.08 -16.09 -1.55
N LEU A 203 -14.36 -15.08 -2.36
CA LEU A 203 -14.68 -13.74 -1.87
C LEU A 203 -15.93 -13.72 -0.98
N ASP A 204 -16.95 -14.53 -1.32
CA ASP A 204 -18.19 -14.59 -0.54
C ASP A 204 -17.95 -15.26 0.81
N ALA A 205 -17.21 -16.39 0.85
CA ALA A 205 -16.81 -17.02 2.10
C ALA A 205 -15.96 -16.07 2.98
N MET A 206 -15.06 -15.29 2.38
CA MET A 206 -14.30 -14.26 3.08
C MET A 206 -15.25 -13.20 3.68
N ASP A 207 -16.25 -12.74 2.94
CA ASP A 207 -17.20 -11.72 3.41
C ASP A 207 -18.07 -12.21 4.58
N ASP A 208 -18.28 -13.50 4.70
CA ASP A 208 -19.04 -14.11 5.81
C ASP A 208 -18.25 -14.23 7.11
N VAL A 209 -16.92 -14.15 7.10
CA VAL A 209 -16.10 -14.25 8.31
C VAL A 209 -16.39 -13.09 9.26
N LYS A 210 -16.70 -13.38 10.52
CA LYS A 210 -17.06 -12.35 11.51
C LYS A 210 -15.92 -12.02 12.48
N ASN A 211 -14.93 -12.89 12.64
CA ASN A 211 -13.86 -12.72 13.61
C ASN A 211 -12.49 -13.12 13.04
N ALA A 212 -11.44 -12.45 13.50
CA ALA A 212 -10.04 -12.87 13.30
C ALA A 212 -9.66 -13.98 14.32
N PRO A 213 -8.66 -14.83 14.03
CA PRO A 213 -7.82 -14.77 12.85
C PRO A 213 -8.46 -15.38 11.60
N MET A 214 -8.10 -14.84 10.42
CA MET A 214 -8.62 -15.30 9.12
C MET A 214 -7.49 -15.38 8.10
N CYS A 215 -7.51 -16.44 7.28
CA CYS A 215 -6.72 -16.56 6.07
C CYS A 215 -7.67 -16.81 4.88
N ALA A 216 -7.67 -15.89 3.92
CA ALA A 216 -8.48 -15.99 2.72
C ALA A 216 -7.57 -16.14 1.49
N LEU A 217 -7.57 -17.35 0.89
CA LEU A 217 -6.88 -17.69 -0.34
C LEU A 217 -7.96 -17.83 -1.41
N VAL A 218 -8.36 -16.70 -2.01
CA VAL A 218 -9.59 -16.61 -2.78
C VAL A 218 -9.49 -17.09 -4.22
N THR A 219 -8.28 -17.48 -4.64
CA THR A 219 -7.99 -18.10 -5.95
C THR A 219 -7.01 -19.27 -5.79
N ASP A 220 -6.99 -20.16 -6.77
CA ASP A 220 -6.07 -21.31 -6.78
C ASP A 220 -4.62 -20.91 -7.08
N GLY A 221 -4.42 -19.94 -7.96
CA GLY A 221 -3.14 -19.29 -8.27
C GLY A 221 -3.25 -17.79 -8.01
N ASP A 222 -2.53 -16.99 -8.81
CA ASP A 222 -2.66 -15.55 -8.76
C ASP A 222 -4.08 -15.09 -9.10
N PRO A 223 -4.58 -14.03 -8.46
CA PRO A 223 -5.84 -13.41 -8.86
C PRO A 223 -5.80 -12.88 -10.29
N ALA A 224 -6.95 -12.82 -10.95
CA ALA A 224 -7.09 -12.17 -12.24
C ALA A 224 -6.77 -10.66 -12.17
N SER A 225 -6.65 -10.00 -13.33
CA SER A 225 -6.52 -8.54 -13.43
C SER A 225 -7.75 -7.80 -12.88
N ALA A 226 -7.60 -6.52 -12.60
CA ALA A 226 -8.60 -5.70 -11.92
C ALA A 226 -9.98 -5.72 -12.58
N ASP A 227 -10.04 -5.82 -13.91
CA ASP A 227 -11.28 -5.87 -14.69
C ASP A 227 -12.01 -7.24 -14.61
N SER A 228 -11.41 -8.25 -13.94
CA SER A 228 -11.90 -9.64 -13.90
C SER A 228 -11.85 -10.27 -12.50
N ARG A 229 -11.50 -9.53 -11.43
CA ARG A 229 -11.36 -10.06 -10.05
C ARG A 229 -12.43 -9.62 -9.04
N ASP A 230 -13.61 -9.19 -9.51
CA ASP A 230 -14.82 -8.94 -8.67
C ASP A 230 -14.57 -8.04 -7.46
N ASP A 231 -13.97 -6.86 -7.65
CA ASP A 231 -13.65 -5.90 -6.57
C ASP A 231 -12.81 -6.51 -5.41
N MET A 232 -12.04 -7.55 -5.67
CA MET A 232 -11.28 -8.30 -4.64
C MET A 232 -10.50 -7.39 -3.69
N LEU A 233 -9.76 -6.41 -4.23
CA LEU A 233 -8.94 -5.50 -3.41
C LEU A 233 -9.82 -4.69 -2.46
N CYS A 234 -10.88 -4.07 -2.98
CA CYS A 234 -11.81 -3.27 -2.20
C CYS A 234 -12.57 -4.09 -1.15
N ARG A 235 -13.03 -5.31 -1.51
CA ARG A 235 -13.71 -6.26 -0.58
C ARG A 235 -12.75 -6.71 0.51
N GLY A 236 -11.53 -7.11 0.14
CA GLY A 236 -10.48 -7.53 1.07
C GLY A 236 -10.12 -6.45 2.08
N VAL A 237 -9.91 -5.22 1.62
CA VAL A 237 -9.60 -4.08 2.50
C VAL A 237 -10.75 -3.76 3.46
N LYS A 238 -12.00 -3.74 2.99
CA LYS A 238 -13.17 -3.57 3.85
C LYS A 238 -13.25 -4.67 4.92
N LYS A 239 -13.01 -5.93 4.52
CA LYS A 239 -13.00 -7.07 5.44
C LYS A 239 -11.87 -6.94 6.47
N ALA A 240 -10.63 -6.70 6.03
CA ALA A 240 -9.50 -6.54 6.93
C ALA A 240 -9.75 -5.43 7.97
N LEU A 241 -10.18 -4.25 7.54
CA LEU A 241 -10.53 -3.14 8.43
C LEU A 241 -11.65 -3.51 9.42
N SER A 242 -12.68 -4.25 8.98
CA SER A 242 -13.80 -4.68 9.84
C SER A 242 -13.36 -5.60 10.98
N LEU A 243 -12.37 -6.45 10.72
CA LEU A 243 -11.82 -7.39 11.70
C LEU A 243 -10.78 -6.71 12.60
N LEU A 244 -9.85 -5.94 12.02
CA LEU A 244 -8.74 -5.34 12.75
C LEU A 244 -9.15 -4.19 13.66
N LYS A 245 -10.21 -3.42 13.32
CA LYS A 245 -10.72 -2.31 14.15
C LYS A 245 -11.14 -2.73 15.56
N LYS A 246 -11.41 -4.01 15.77
CA LYS A 246 -11.77 -4.57 17.08
C LYS A 246 -10.58 -4.62 18.06
N SER A 247 -9.36 -4.38 17.59
CA SER A 247 -8.16 -4.42 18.41
C SER A 247 -8.06 -3.25 19.37
N LYS A 248 -7.95 -3.53 20.68
CA LYS A 248 -7.70 -2.49 21.69
C LYS A 248 -6.33 -1.83 21.53
N GLY A 249 -5.30 -2.58 21.14
CA GLY A 249 -3.95 -2.10 20.88
C GLY A 249 -3.78 -1.37 19.54
N GLY A 250 -4.80 -1.38 18.68
CA GLY A 250 -4.74 -0.89 17.29
C GLY A 250 -4.16 -1.94 16.34
N PHE A 251 -3.89 -1.54 15.10
CA PHE A 251 -3.45 -2.47 14.06
C PHE A 251 -2.40 -1.86 13.12
N MET A 252 -1.70 -2.75 12.41
CA MET A 252 -0.93 -2.46 11.21
C MET A 252 -1.45 -3.33 10.07
N LEU A 253 -1.85 -2.71 8.97
CA LEU A 253 -2.34 -3.36 7.76
C LEU A 253 -1.46 -2.98 6.58
N MET A 254 -0.85 -3.98 5.92
CA MET A 254 -0.23 -3.78 4.62
C MET A 254 -1.25 -4.06 3.53
N ILE A 255 -1.28 -3.22 2.50
CA ILE A 255 -2.12 -3.40 1.32
C ILE A 255 -1.23 -3.32 0.10
N GLU A 256 -1.45 -4.18 -0.87
CA GLU A 256 -0.68 -4.14 -2.10
C GLU A 256 -1.57 -4.21 -3.34
N GLY A 257 -1.32 -3.25 -4.26
CA GLY A 257 -1.74 -3.34 -5.65
C GLY A 257 -0.61 -3.98 -6.46
N SER A 258 -0.59 -5.31 -6.51
CA SER A 258 0.56 -6.09 -7.01
C SER A 258 0.69 -6.05 -8.54
N GLN A 259 -0.43 -5.91 -9.27
CA GLN A 259 -0.45 -6.11 -10.72
C GLN A 259 -0.21 -4.82 -11.53
N ILE A 260 0.04 -3.69 -10.88
CA ILE A 260 0.55 -2.48 -11.55
C ILE A 260 1.90 -2.81 -12.21
N ASP A 261 2.76 -3.51 -11.50
CA ASP A 261 4.05 -4.01 -12.00
C ASP A 261 3.88 -4.94 -13.20
N TRP A 262 3.00 -5.95 -13.10
CA TRP A 262 2.78 -6.92 -14.18
C TRP A 262 2.26 -6.28 -15.46
N ALA A 263 1.36 -5.30 -15.33
CA ALA A 263 0.89 -4.53 -16.47
C ALA A 263 2.04 -3.78 -17.18
N CYS A 264 2.98 -3.25 -16.39
CA CYS A 264 4.13 -2.51 -16.92
C CYS A 264 5.20 -3.43 -17.50
N HIS A 265 5.43 -4.63 -16.94
CA HIS A 265 6.27 -5.64 -17.56
C HIS A 265 5.79 -6.07 -18.94
N ASN A 266 4.47 -6.09 -19.14
CA ASN A 266 3.85 -6.36 -20.43
C ASN A 266 3.71 -5.12 -21.33
N ASN A 267 4.11 -3.93 -20.85
CA ASN A 267 3.87 -2.65 -21.50
C ASN A 267 2.39 -2.44 -21.89
N ASP A 268 1.47 -3.00 -21.09
CA ASP A 268 0.03 -2.96 -21.30
C ASP A 268 -0.61 -1.81 -20.50
N PHE A 269 -0.77 -0.67 -21.17
CA PHE A 269 -1.37 0.50 -20.55
C PHE A 269 -2.87 0.33 -20.22
N LYS A 270 -3.58 -0.55 -20.91
CA LYS A 270 -5.00 -0.84 -20.62
C LYS A 270 -5.09 -1.58 -19.28
N HIS A 271 -4.28 -2.60 -19.10
CA HIS A 271 -4.16 -3.33 -17.84
C HIS A 271 -3.70 -2.40 -16.71
N LEU A 272 -2.61 -1.63 -16.93
CA LEU A 272 -2.14 -0.62 -15.97
C LEU A 272 -3.25 0.33 -15.52
N ARG A 273 -4.05 0.82 -16.47
CA ARG A 273 -5.16 1.71 -16.16
C ARG A 273 -6.21 1.04 -15.26
N ALA A 274 -6.58 -0.20 -15.55
CA ALA A 274 -7.55 -0.95 -14.73
C ALA A 274 -7.02 -1.16 -13.30
N GLU A 275 -5.73 -1.54 -13.14
CA GLU A 275 -5.09 -1.70 -11.84
C GLU A 275 -5.05 -0.37 -11.05
N MET A 276 -4.72 0.73 -11.72
CA MET A 276 -4.71 2.06 -11.08
C MET A 276 -6.11 2.54 -10.70
N GLU A 277 -7.15 2.22 -11.48
CA GLU A 277 -8.54 2.53 -11.15
C GLU A 277 -9.01 1.73 -9.90
N ASP A 278 -8.67 0.44 -9.79
CA ASP A 278 -8.95 -0.39 -8.60
C ASP A 278 -8.15 0.10 -7.38
N PHE A 279 -6.88 0.47 -7.58
CA PHE A 279 -6.04 1.06 -6.53
C PHE A 279 -6.62 2.38 -6.00
N GLU A 280 -7.11 3.26 -6.87
CA GLU A 280 -7.81 4.50 -6.50
C GLU A 280 -9.10 4.22 -5.71
N ALA A 281 -9.87 3.21 -6.12
CA ALA A 281 -11.08 2.81 -5.40
C ALA A 281 -10.74 2.30 -3.98
N MET A 282 -9.68 1.54 -3.84
CA MET A 282 -9.13 1.11 -2.55
C MET A 282 -8.64 2.30 -1.72
N LEU A 283 -7.88 3.24 -2.31
CA LEU A 283 -7.42 4.45 -1.61
C LEU A 283 -8.59 5.26 -1.06
N LYS A 284 -9.70 5.35 -1.80
CA LYS A 284 -10.91 6.02 -1.31
C LYS A 284 -11.42 5.39 -0.02
N ILE A 285 -11.50 4.06 0.03
CA ILE A 285 -11.96 3.32 1.23
C ILE A 285 -11.05 3.61 2.42
N VAL A 286 -9.74 3.56 2.20
CA VAL A 286 -8.71 3.76 3.23
C VAL A 286 -8.73 5.20 3.76
N LEU A 287 -8.75 6.19 2.87
CA LEU A 287 -8.76 7.60 3.27
C LEU A 287 -10.06 7.99 3.98
N ASP A 288 -11.22 7.53 3.49
CA ASP A 288 -12.51 7.74 4.16
C ASP A 288 -12.55 7.06 5.54
N TRP A 289 -11.88 5.91 5.69
CA TRP A 289 -11.68 5.27 6.99
C TRP A 289 -10.80 6.12 7.91
N ALA A 290 -9.61 6.49 7.45
CA ALA A 290 -8.62 7.22 8.24
C ALA A 290 -9.15 8.58 8.70
N GLU A 291 -9.90 9.26 7.85
CA GLU A 291 -10.56 10.53 8.15
C GLU A 291 -11.57 10.39 9.29
N ARG A 292 -12.45 9.36 9.23
CA ARG A 292 -13.44 9.09 10.30
C ARG A 292 -12.79 8.63 11.60
N ASP A 293 -11.73 7.82 11.53
CA ASP A 293 -11.03 7.29 12.71
C ASP A 293 -10.19 8.36 13.40
N GLY A 294 -9.55 9.25 12.64
CA GLY A 294 -8.70 10.34 13.16
C GLY A 294 -7.46 9.89 13.93
N ASN A 295 -7.15 8.60 13.97
CA ASN A 295 -6.02 7.98 14.67
C ASN A 295 -5.20 7.04 13.79
N THR A 296 -5.43 7.07 12.48
CA THR A 296 -4.79 6.20 11.50
C THR A 296 -3.78 6.99 10.68
N LEU A 297 -2.54 6.51 10.66
CA LEU A 297 -1.51 6.94 9.69
C LEU A 297 -1.66 6.08 8.44
N VAL A 298 -1.79 6.74 7.29
CA VAL A 298 -1.78 6.10 5.97
C VAL A 298 -0.51 6.52 5.26
N VAL A 299 0.26 5.55 4.77
CA VAL A 299 1.46 5.78 3.93
C VAL A 299 1.32 4.96 2.67
N VAL A 300 1.52 5.59 1.52
CA VAL A 300 1.50 4.95 0.18
C VAL A 300 2.85 5.15 -0.47
N THR A 301 3.44 4.10 -1.00
CA THR A 301 4.67 4.16 -1.78
C THR A 301 4.73 3.00 -2.78
N ALA A 302 5.85 2.81 -3.43
CA ALA A 302 6.19 1.67 -4.26
C ALA A 302 7.52 1.07 -3.81
N ASP A 303 7.76 -0.16 -4.17
CA ASP A 303 9.03 -0.85 -3.96
C ASP A 303 10.06 -0.49 -5.05
N HIS A 304 9.61 -0.26 -6.29
CA HIS A 304 10.36 0.25 -7.45
C HIS A 304 9.41 0.90 -8.48
N GLU A 305 9.94 1.32 -9.60
CA GLU A 305 9.18 1.66 -10.82
C GLU A 305 9.41 0.59 -11.87
N THR A 306 8.39 0.30 -12.69
CA THR A 306 8.42 -0.67 -13.78
C THR A 306 7.97 -0.04 -15.09
N GLY A 307 8.63 -0.44 -16.19
CA GLY A 307 8.26 -0.08 -17.55
C GLY A 307 8.89 1.22 -18.07
N GLY A 308 9.46 2.04 -17.18
CA GLY A 308 9.99 3.36 -17.56
C GLY A 308 8.93 4.21 -18.26
N LEU A 309 7.72 4.26 -17.68
CA LEU A 309 6.58 4.95 -18.27
C LEU A 309 6.83 6.45 -18.38
N SER A 310 6.64 6.98 -19.58
CA SER A 310 6.62 8.42 -19.86
C SER A 310 5.28 8.85 -20.44
N LEU A 311 4.89 10.10 -20.17
CA LEU A 311 3.64 10.70 -20.62
C LEU A 311 3.99 11.94 -21.45
N PRO A 312 4.32 11.78 -22.77
CA PRO A 312 4.81 12.88 -23.61
C PRO A 312 3.74 13.93 -23.91
N ASP A 313 2.46 13.56 -23.91
CA ASP A 313 1.34 14.46 -24.12
C ASP A 313 0.05 13.84 -23.56
N GLY A 314 -1.09 14.54 -23.68
CA GLY A 314 -2.40 14.07 -23.24
C GLY A 314 -3.50 15.11 -23.38
N ASP A 315 -4.71 14.74 -22.95
CA ASP A 315 -5.89 15.62 -22.93
C ASP A 315 -6.52 15.58 -21.52
N LEU A 316 -6.24 16.59 -20.74
CA LEU A 316 -6.74 16.69 -19.35
C LEU A 316 -8.28 16.74 -19.30
N ALA A 317 -8.92 17.44 -20.24
CA ALA A 317 -10.37 17.57 -20.27
C ALA A 317 -11.07 16.25 -20.58
N ARG A 318 -10.45 15.43 -21.45
CA ARG A 318 -10.95 14.10 -21.81
C ARG A 318 -10.44 12.99 -20.89
N GLY A 319 -9.44 13.25 -20.05
CA GLY A 319 -8.80 12.24 -19.20
C GLY A 319 -8.00 11.21 -20.02
N LYS A 320 -7.28 11.67 -21.04
CA LYS A 320 -6.48 10.82 -21.92
C LYS A 320 -5.00 11.11 -21.76
N ASN A 321 -4.20 10.04 -21.71
CA ASN A 321 -2.76 10.10 -21.74
C ASN A 321 -2.23 9.62 -23.11
N GLU A 322 -1.25 10.31 -23.65
CA GLU A 322 -0.27 9.70 -24.54
C GLU A 322 0.83 9.10 -23.67
N TYR A 323 1.27 7.90 -23.99
CA TYR A 323 2.19 7.15 -23.16
C TYR A 323 3.23 6.40 -23.97
N ARG A 324 4.38 6.15 -23.34
CA ARG A 324 5.45 5.29 -23.89
C ARG A 324 6.12 4.56 -22.75
N PHE A 325 6.38 3.28 -22.95
CA PHE A 325 7.27 2.50 -22.11
C PHE A 325 8.66 2.48 -22.73
N SER A 326 9.69 2.60 -21.90
CA SER A 326 11.09 2.58 -22.35
C SER A 326 11.78 1.23 -22.11
N THR A 327 11.17 0.38 -21.31
CA THR A 327 11.64 -0.97 -20.97
C THR A 327 10.45 -1.86 -20.58
N ASP A 328 10.69 -3.17 -20.54
CA ASP A 328 9.79 -4.16 -19.94
C ASP A 328 10.23 -4.59 -18.52
N GLY A 329 11.29 -3.98 -18.00
CA GLY A 329 11.85 -4.25 -16.67
C GLY A 329 11.65 -3.10 -15.70
N HIS A 330 12.20 -3.28 -14.50
CA HIS A 330 12.22 -2.24 -13.47
C HIS A 330 13.20 -1.13 -13.83
N THR A 331 12.97 0.07 -13.28
CA THR A 331 13.91 1.19 -13.39
C THR A 331 14.40 1.65 -12.01
N GLY A 332 15.52 2.36 -11.99
CA GLY A 332 16.12 2.90 -10.77
C GLY A 332 15.66 4.32 -10.42
N VAL A 333 14.55 4.79 -10.99
CA VAL A 333 14.01 6.12 -10.65
C VAL A 333 13.41 6.11 -9.25
N MET A 334 13.37 7.28 -8.60
CA MET A 334 12.68 7.44 -7.31
C MET A 334 11.18 7.23 -7.49
N VAL A 335 10.57 6.60 -6.50
CA VAL A 335 9.12 6.41 -6.43
C VAL A 335 8.47 7.41 -5.47
N PRO A 336 7.18 7.74 -5.64
CA PRO A 336 6.51 8.69 -4.77
C PRO A 336 6.21 8.07 -3.39
N VAL A 337 6.14 8.95 -2.38
CA VAL A 337 5.66 8.62 -1.04
C VAL A 337 4.54 9.59 -0.71
N PHE A 338 3.37 9.09 -0.36
CA PHE A 338 2.24 9.91 0.08
C PHE A 338 1.89 9.56 1.52
N ALA A 339 1.56 10.56 2.33
CA ALA A 339 1.19 10.32 3.72
C ALA A 339 -0.01 11.16 4.17
N TYR A 340 -0.87 10.55 5.01
CA TYR A 340 -2.06 11.15 5.58
C TYR A 340 -2.23 10.75 7.05
N GLY A 341 -2.72 11.65 7.89
CA GLY A 341 -3.03 11.40 9.29
C GLY A 341 -1.93 11.79 10.27
N PRO A 342 -2.02 11.35 11.54
CA PRO A 342 -1.04 11.70 12.57
C PRO A 342 0.36 11.20 12.20
N GLY A 343 1.37 12.10 12.25
CA GLY A 343 2.76 11.79 11.91
C GLY A 343 3.10 11.85 10.41
N ALA A 344 2.12 12.15 9.54
CA ALA A 344 2.29 12.16 8.09
C ALA A 344 3.30 13.21 7.58
N ASN A 345 3.50 14.30 8.31
CA ASN A 345 4.45 15.36 7.96
C ASN A 345 5.92 14.90 7.90
N ASN A 346 6.24 13.76 8.52
CA ASN A 346 7.60 13.20 8.51
C ASN A 346 8.00 12.56 7.17
N PHE A 347 7.05 12.37 6.24
CA PHE A 347 7.27 11.67 4.97
C PHE A 347 7.56 12.63 3.80
N THR A 348 7.79 13.91 4.07
CA THR A 348 8.20 14.89 3.05
C THR A 348 9.70 14.81 2.79
N GLY A 349 10.12 15.13 1.56
CA GLY A 349 11.53 15.11 1.16
C GLY A 349 11.93 13.82 0.43
N ILE A 350 13.23 13.55 0.37
CA ILE A 350 13.80 12.38 -0.31
C ILE A 350 14.37 11.42 0.74
N HIS A 351 13.84 10.21 0.75
CA HIS A 351 14.19 9.15 1.69
C HIS A 351 14.89 7.99 0.99
N GLN A 352 15.51 7.11 1.73
CA GLN A 352 15.78 5.75 1.29
C GLN A 352 14.54 4.87 1.56
N ASN A 353 14.39 3.77 0.82
CA ASN A 353 13.29 2.85 1.05
C ASN A 353 13.29 2.25 2.48
N ILE A 354 14.45 2.11 3.10
CA ILE A 354 14.59 1.67 4.50
C ILE A 354 14.15 2.73 5.54
N ASP A 355 14.16 4.00 5.18
CA ASP A 355 13.74 5.09 6.08
C ASP A 355 12.22 5.11 6.27
N ILE A 356 11.46 4.69 5.25
CA ILE A 356 9.98 4.73 5.29
C ILE A 356 9.41 3.88 6.44
N PRO A 357 9.76 2.57 6.59
CA PRO A 357 9.29 1.79 7.74
C PRO A 357 9.85 2.31 9.07
N GLU A 358 11.03 2.92 9.10
CA GLU A 358 11.56 3.54 10.30
C GLU A 358 10.71 4.75 10.73
N LEU A 359 10.32 5.61 9.80
CA LEU A 359 9.43 6.76 10.05
C LEU A 359 8.06 6.29 10.55
N ILE A 360 7.48 5.23 9.94
CA ILE A 360 6.24 4.61 10.44
C ILE A 360 6.41 4.12 11.87
N TRP A 361 7.48 3.37 12.13
CA TRP A 361 7.77 2.82 13.47
C TRP A 361 7.92 3.90 14.51
N ASN A 362 8.67 4.95 14.19
CA ASN A 362 8.91 6.07 15.10
C ASN A 362 7.62 6.86 15.39
N ALA A 363 6.77 7.07 14.39
CA ALA A 363 5.48 7.76 14.57
C ALA A 363 4.56 7.02 15.55
N VAL A 364 4.58 5.66 15.53
CA VAL A 364 3.70 4.83 16.37
C VAL A 364 4.26 4.58 17.77
N PHE A 365 5.57 4.32 17.89
CA PHE A 365 6.14 3.73 19.10
C PHE A 365 7.16 4.62 19.83
N LYS A 366 7.64 5.71 19.21
CA LYS A 366 8.56 6.68 19.82
C LYS A 366 7.91 8.06 19.96
#